data_ae76892e2b08540f116e476c72418863
#
_entry.id   ae76892e2b08540f116e476c72418863
#
_cell.length_a   1.000
_cell.length_b   1.000
_cell.length_c   1.000
_cell.angle_alpha   90.00
_cell.angle_beta   90.00
_cell.angle_gamma   90.00
#
_symmetry.space_group_name_H-M   'P 1'
#
loop_
_entity.id
_entity.type
_entity.pdbx_description
1 polymer ?
#
loop_
_entity_poly.entity_id
_entity_poly.type
_entity_poly.pdbx_seq_one_letter_code
_entity_poly.pdbx_strand_id
1 'polypeptide(L)' 'HLVAAAGAAELAACVKSLQEQVIHPTINYLVPDPDCDLDCVPNHCREAAVKLVLSNSFGFGGQNACLMIKAI' A
#
# COMPACT_ATOMS: atom_id res chain seq x y z
N HIS A 1 -1.71 1.51 -14.03
CA HIS A 1 -0.52 0.71 -13.71
C HIS A 1 0.70 1.26 -14.46
N LEU A 2 1.79 1.50 -13.75
CA LEU A 2 3.00 2.10 -14.33
C LEU A 2 4.02 1.08 -14.87
N VAL A 3 3.62 -0.16 -14.99
CA VAL A 3 4.44 -1.25 -15.53
C VAL A 3 5.79 -1.33 -14.79
N ALA A 4 6.92 -1.07 -15.47
CA ALA A 4 8.24 -1.16 -14.85
C ALA A 4 8.46 -0.11 -13.73
N ALA A 5 7.75 1.01 -13.75
CA ALA A 5 7.85 2.06 -12.74
C ALA A 5 6.85 1.89 -11.58
N ALA A 6 5.99 0.86 -11.61
CA ALA A 6 4.94 0.69 -10.61
C ALA A 6 5.50 0.55 -9.20
N GLY A 7 6.52 -0.28 -9.02
CA GLY A 7 7.15 -0.47 -7.72
C GLY A 7 7.77 0.80 -7.15
N ALA A 8 8.37 1.63 -7.99
CA ALA A 8 8.95 2.89 -7.57
C ALA A 8 7.89 3.90 -7.13
N ALA A 9 6.77 3.98 -7.84
CA ALA A 9 5.65 4.84 -7.47
C ALA A 9 5.03 4.40 -6.14
N GLU A 10 4.87 3.10 -5.95
CA GLU A 10 4.36 2.53 -4.69
C GLU A 10 5.32 2.77 -3.53
N LEU A 11 6.62 2.67 -3.76
CA LEU A 11 7.64 3.01 -2.77
C LEU A 11 7.53 4.47 -2.34
N ALA A 12 7.33 5.39 -3.27
CA ALA A 12 7.13 6.81 -2.96
C ALA A 12 5.90 7.00 -2.06
N ALA A 13 4.81 6.31 -2.32
CA ALA A 13 3.61 6.35 -1.48
C ALA A 13 3.90 5.81 -0.07
N CYS A 14 4.65 4.72 0.05
CA CYS A 14 5.06 4.16 1.33
C CYS A 14 5.90 5.14 2.15
N VAL A 15 6.87 5.79 1.52
CA VAL A 15 7.72 6.81 2.17
C VAL A 15 6.88 7.99 2.67
N LYS A 16 5.93 8.45 1.86
CA LYS A 16 5.01 9.52 2.27
C LYS A 16 4.15 9.11 3.45
N SER A 17 3.64 7.89 3.48
CA SER A 17 2.88 7.38 4.62
C SER A 17 3.70 7.40 5.91
N LEU A 18 4.98 7.04 5.84
CA LEU A 18 5.88 7.11 6.99
C LEU A 18 6.16 8.55 7.42
N GLN A 19 6.36 9.46 6.48
CA GLN A 19 6.65 10.87 6.77
C GLN A 19 5.44 11.60 7.37
N GLU A 20 4.26 11.38 6.79
CA GLU A 20 3.04 12.10 7.17
C GLU A 20 2.26 11.41 8.28
N GLN A 21 2.60 10.17 8.61
CA GLN A 21 1.87 9.35 9.59
C GLN A 21 0.40 9.22 9.24
N VAL A 22 0.14 8.98 7.96
CA VAL A 22 -1.20 8.81 7.39
C VAL A 22 -1.18 7.59 6.49
N ILE A 23 -2.21 6.75 6.62
CA ILE A 23 -2.43 5.63 5.72
C ILE A 23 -3.34 6.11 4.59
N HIS A 24 -2.86 6.01 3.35
CA HIS A 24 -3.66 6.38 2.18
C HIS A 24 -4.85 5.43 2.01
N PRO A 25 -5.95 5.90 1.43
CA PRO A 25 -7.14 5.08 1.29
C PRO A 25 -7.06 4.13 0.09
N THR A 26 -7.86 3.07 0.17
CA THR A 26 -8.25 2.30 -1.01
C THR A 26 -9.48 2.97 -1.59
N ILE A 27 -9.32 3.65 -2.72
CA ILE A 27 -10.40 4.43 -3.33
C ILE A 27 -11.33 3.53 -4.16
N ASN A 28 -12.53 4.04 -4.43
CA ASN A 28 -13.54 3.34 -5.25
C ASN A 28 -14.01 2.01 -4.63
N TYR A 29 -13.95 1.92 -3.33
CA TYR A 29 -14.45 0.77 -2.59
C TYR A 29 -15.94 0.94 -2.38
N LEU A 30 -16.76 0.23 -3.16
CA LEU A 30 -18.21 0.40 -3.18
C LEU A 30 -18.96 -0.75 -2.52
N VAL A 31 -18.51 -1.99 -2.75
CA VAL A 31 -19.18 -3.19 -2.24
C VAL A 31 -18.14 -4.07 -1.55
N PRO A 32 -18.32 -4.36 -0.25
CA PRO A 32 -17.42 -5.27 0.45
C PRO A 32 -17.49 -6.68 -0.13
N ASP A 33 -16.34 -7.32 -0.25
CA ASP A 33 -16.24 -8.73 -0.61
C ASP A 33 -16.11 -9.56 0.67
N PRO A 34 -17.08 -10.42 1.00
CA PRO A 34 -17.03 -11.23 2.21
C PRO A 34 -15.86 -12.22 2.21
N ASP A 35 -15.32 -12.58 1.05
CA ASP A 35 -14.16 -13.45 0.94
C ASP A 35 -12.84 -12.70 1.14
N CYS A 36 -12.88 -11.36 1.21
CA CYS A 36 -11.73 -10.50 1.46
C CYS A 36 -12.03 -9.56 2.62
N ASP A 37 -12.07 -10.11 3.83
CA ASP A 37 -12.43 -9.39 5.06
C ASP A 37 -11.16 -8.80 5.70
N LEU A 38 -10.56 -7.83 5.00
CA LEU A 38 -9.38 -7.10 5.45
C LEU A 38 -9.71 -5.64 5.66
N ASP A 39 -8.95 -5.00 6.55
CA ASP A 39 -9.02 -3.55 6.71
C ASP A 39 -8.24 -2.87 5.58
N CYS A 40 -8.95 -2.51 4.53
CA CYS A 40 -8.37 -1.89 3.34
C CYS A 40 -8.26 -0.36 3.44
N VAL A 41 -8.64 0.24 4.56
CA VAL A 41 -8.74 1.71 4.71
C VAL A 41 -9.61 2.29 3.58
N PRO A 42 -10.90 1.94 3.52
CA PRO A 42 -11.71 2.26 2.34
C PRO A 42 -12.03 3.74 2.25
N ASN A 43 -11.79 4.32 1.07
CA ASN A 43 -12.23 5.63 0.58
C ASN A 43 -11.72 6.88 1.32
N HIS A 44 -11.31 6.78 2.57
CA HIS A 44 -10.81 7.91 3.36
C HIS A 44 -9.48 7.56 4.00
N CYS A 45 -8.53 8.48 3.98
CA CYS A 45 -7.26 8.26 4.66
C CYS A 45 -7.44 8.16 6.18
N ARG A 46 -6.49 7.51 6.83
CA ARG A 46 -6.52 7.30 8.27
C ARG A 46 -5.21 7.79 8.89
N GLU A 47 -5.31 8.65 9.90
CA GLU A 47 -4.14 8.99 10.71
C GLU A 47 -3.78 7.80 11.60
N ALA A 48 -2.51 7.44 11.64
CA ALA A 48 -2.02 6.32 12.43
C ALA A 48 -0.54 6.49 12.74
N ALA A 49 -0.09 5.86 13.82
CA ALA A 49 1.32 5.78 14.14
C ALA A 49 1.95 4.70 13.24
N VAL A 50 2.50 5.11 12.12
CA VAL A 50 3.10 4.21 11.13
C VAL A 50 4.59 4.10 11.39
N LYS A 51 5.06 2.88 11.71
CA LYS A 51 6.48 2.62 11.99
C LYS A 51 7.14 1.79 10.91
N LEU A 52 6.36 0.97 10.23
CA LEU A 52 6.85 -0.01 9.26
C LEU A 52 5.81 -0.15 8.15
N VAL A 53 6.26 -0.17 6.91
CA VAL A 53 5.42 -0.47 5.75
C VAL A 53 6.02 -1.60 4.93
N LEU A 54 5.13 -2.38 4.33
CA LEU A 54 5.49 -3.41 3.37
C LEU A 54 4.91 -3.03 2.01
N SER A 55 5.72 -3.17 0.97
CA SER A 55 5.28 -3.01 -0.41
C SER A 55 5.50 -4.32 -1.15
N ASN A 56 4.41 -4.93 -1.58
CA ASN A 56 4.44 -6.19 -2.32
C ASN A 56 4.23 -5.93 -3.80
N SER A 57 5.04 -6.56 -4.63
CA SER A 57 4.93 -6.46 -6.07
C SER A 57 4.90 -7.86 -6.69
N PHE A 58 3.97 -8.07 -7.59
CA PHE A 58 3.77 -9.38 -8.23
C PHE A 58 3.91 -9.21 -9.74
N GLY A 59 4.69 -10.09 -10.35
CA GLY A 59 4.91 -10.10 -11.78
C GLY A 59 4.34 -11.33 -12.47
N PHE A 60 4.28 -11.28 -13.79
CA PHE A 60 3.91 -12.43 -14.58
C PHE A 60 4.94 -13.55 -14.41
N GLY A 61 4.48 -14.80 -14.45
CA GLY A 61 5.34 -15.95 -14.26
C GLY A 61 5.62 -16.31 -12.81
N GLY A 62 4.87 -15.73 -11.86
CA GLY A 62 5.02 -16.03 -10.45
C GLY A 62 6.14 -15.28 -9.74
N GLN A 63 6.64 -14.23 -10.35
CA GLN A 63 7.66 -13.38 -9.74
C GLN A 63 7.04 -12.52 -8.64
N ASN A 64 7.63 -12.54 -7.45
CA ASN A 64 7.16 -11.77 -6.31
C ASN A 64 8.33 -11.02 -5.69
N ALA A 65 8.08 -9.80 -5.26
CA ALA A 65 9.04 -9.00 -4.52
C ALA A 65 8.35 -8.27 -3.38
N CYS A 66 9.06 -8.11 -2.28
CA CYS A 66 8.55 -7.39 -1.13
C CYS A 66 9.65 -6.46 -0.60
N LEU A 67 9.29 -5.19 -0.40
CA LEU A 67 10.13 -4.22 0.28
C LEU A 67 9.57 -3.93 1.66
N MET A 68 10.43 -3.93 2.65
CA MET A 68 10.10 -3.53 4.01
C MET A 68 10.83 -2.22 4.31
N ILE A 69 10.07 -1.18 4.69
CA ILE A 69 10.59 0.16 4.90
C ILE A 69 10.25 0.60 6.31
N LYS A 70 11.24 1.12 7.01
CA LYS A 70 11.13 1.54 8.39
C LYS A 70 11.68 2.96 8.53
N ALA A 71 11.01 3.79 9.32
CA ALA A 71 11.55 5.08 9.72
C ALA A 71 12.73 4.89 10.67
N ILE A 72 13.74 5.72 10.50
CA ILE A 72 14.93 5.71 11.35
C ILE A 72 14.70 6.62 12.57
#